data_ad9e4431ecd38904229e3ead2b87cedc
#
_entry.id   ad9e4431ecd38904229e3ead2b87cedc
#
_cell.length_a   1.000
_cell.length_b   1.000
_cell.length_c   1.000
_cell.angle_alpha   90.00
_cell.angle_beta   90.00
_cell.angle_gamma   90.00
#
_symmetry.space_group_name_H-M   'P 1'
#
loop_
_entity.id
_entity.type
_entity.pdbx_description
1 polymer ?
#
loop_
_entity_poly.entity_id
_entity_poly.type
_entity_poly.pdbx_seq_one_letter_code
_entity_poly.pdbx_strand_id
1 'polypeptide(L)'
;MEMCVLGRPVVAERMLALGAVSAVVDGEQVIAEAHVWADAVAVGPRDAQGRIRSMVATAFDHSEAAQLDLERDAMAFAVGEDEAAEGIAAFLEKRKPEYGG
;
A
#
# COMPACT_ATOMS: atom_id res chain seq x y z
N MET A 1 -4.27 22.71 -1.98
CA MET A 1 -4.35 24.17 -2.28
C MET A 1 -3.97 25.00 -1.07
N GLU A 2 -4.56 24.78 0.11
CA GLU A 2 -4.33 25.61 1.30
C GLU A 2 -2.85 25.71 1.70
N MET A 3 -2.17 24.57 1.81
CA MET A 3 -0.75 24.50 2.17
C MET A 3 0.17 25.01 1.04
N CYS A 4 -0.03 24.55 -0.20
CA CYS A 4 0.89 24.85 -1.30
C CYS A 4 0.71 26.26 -1.90
N VAL A 5 -0.52 26.78 -1.92
CA VAL A 5 -0.81 28.09 -2.55
C VAL A 5 -0.81 29.21 -1.55
N LEU A 6 -1.36 29.00 -0.36
CA LEU A 6 -1.49 30.02 0.67
C LEU A 6 -0.34 29.99 1.69
N GLY A 7 0.51 28.96 1.68
CA GLY A 7 1.61 28.81 2.62
C GLY A 7 1.18 28.67 4.09
N ARG A 8 -0.07 28.29 4.34
CA ARG A 8 -0.61 28.15 5.70
C ARG A 8 -0.20 26.83 6.32
N PRO A 9 0.23 26.82 7.58
CA PRO A 9 0.49 25.57 8.30
C PRO A 9 -0.80 24.78 8.46
N VAL A 10 -0.72 23.47 8.26
CA VAL A 10 -1.84 22.53 8.45
C VAL A 10 -1.45 21.56 9.56
N VAL A 11 -2.30 21.47 10.61
CA VAL A 11 -2.04 20.59 11.75
C VAL A 11 -2.19 19.12 11.36
N ALA A 12 -1.49 18.23 12.09
CA ALA A 12 -1.40 16.81 11.77
C ALA A 12 -2.77 16.11 11.71
N GLU A 13 -3.67 16.45 12.61
CA GLU A 13 -5.04 15.90 12.66
C GLU A 13 -5.84 16.27 11.39
N ARG A 14 -5.62 17.48 10.87
CA ARG A 14 -6.24 17.90 9.61
C ARG A 14 -5.65 17.14 8.42
N MET A 15 -4.35 16.89 8.42
CA MET A 15 -3.70 16.07 7.41
C MET A 15 -4.22 14.62 7.41
N LEU A 16 -4.43 14.04 8.61
CA LEU A 16 -5.07 12.74 8.77
C LEU A 16 -6.50 12.74 8.21
N ALA A 17 -7.31 13.73 8.59
CA ALA A 17 -8.69 13.85 8.11
C ALA A 17 -8.79 14.03 6.57
N LEU A 18 -7.76 14.58 5.94
CA LEU A 18 -7.66 14.72 4.49
C LEU A 18 -7.06 13.50 3.78
N GLY A 19 -6.63 12.48 4.51
CA GLY A 19 -5.96 11.31 3.95
C GLY A 19 -4.54 11.59 3.44
N ALA A 20 -3.95 12.72 3.81
CA ALA A 20 -2.59 13.08 3.41
C ALA A 20 -1.50 12.36 4.24
N VAL A 21 -1.87 11.90 5.44
CA VAL A 21 -1.08 10.99 6.28
C VAL A 21 -1.98 9.88 6.78
N SER A 22 -1.41 8.72 7.06
CA SER A 22 -2.15 7.52 7.43
C SER A 22 -2.30 7.34 8.95
N ALA A 23 -1.45 7.98 9.75
CA ALA A 23 -1.52 7.97 11.20
C ALA A 23 -0.95 9.27 11.79
N VAL A 24 -1.42 9.61 12.98
CA VAL A 24 -0.87 10.65 13.83
C VAL A 24 -0.69 10.04 15.21
N VAL A 25 0.52 10.09 15.73
CA VAL A 25 0.89 9.57 17.06
C VAL A 25 1.77 10.57 17.78
N ASP A 26 1.96 10.39 19.07
CA ASP A 26 2.89 11.22 19.84
C ASP A 26 4.31 11.15 19.29
N GLY A 27 5.06 12.26 19.32
CA GLY A 27 6.37 12.36 18.68
C GLY A 27 7.37 11.28 19.11
N GLU A 28 7.32 10.85 20.37
CA GLU A 28 8.15 9.77 20.90
C GLU A 28 7.76 8.38 20.33
N GLN A 29 6.56 8.22 19.82
CA GLN A 29 6.04 6.95 19.29
C GLN A 29 6.20 6.80 17.79
N VAL A 30 6.56 7.84 17.06
CA VAL A 30 6.63 7.85 15.58
C VAL A 30 7.53 6.72 15.04
N ILE A 31 8.71 6.54 15.63
CA ILE A 31 9.65 5.50 15.18
C ILE A 31 9.12 4.10 15.50
N ALA A 32 8.53 3.92 16.68
CA ALA A 32 7.95 2.63 17.07
C ALA A 32 6.79 2.25 16.13
N GLU A 33 5.89 3.18 15.83
CA GLU A 33 4.78 2.97 14.90
C GLU A 33 5.28 2.69 13.47
N ALA A 34 6.32 3.41 13.02
CA ALA A 34 6.94 3.16 11.71
C ALA A 34 7.52 1.74 11.61
N HIS A 35 8.13 1.21 12.68
CA HIS A 35 8.61 -0.16 12.72
C HIS A 35 7.46 -1.17 12.65
N VAL A 36 6.36 -0.95 13.35
CA VAL A 36 5.16 -1.83 13.27
C VAL A 36 4.68 -1.94 11.83
N TRP A 37 4.64 -0.83 11.10
CA TRP A 37 4.23 -0.83 9.70
C TRP A 37 5.26 -1.49 8.78
N ALA A 38 6.55 -1.22 9.01
CA ALA A 38 7.64 -1.84 8.26
C ALA A 38 7.64 -3.37 8.42
N ASP A 39 7.47 -3.86 9.64
CA ASP A 39 7.39 -5.29 9.94
C ASP A 39 6.16 -5.94 9.27
N ALA A 40 5.01 -5.25 9.28
CA ALA A 40 3.81 -5.72 8.59
C ALA A 40 4.00 -5.83 7.06
N VAL A 41 4.71 -4.87 6.48
CA VAL A 41 5.07 -4.90 5.04
C VAL A 41 6.09 -6.01 4.75
N ALA A 42 7.09 -6.18 5.63
CA ALA A 42 8.19 -7.14 5.42
C ALA A 42 7.72 -8.60 5.36
N VAL A 43 6.64 -8.93 6.07
CA VAL A 43 6.06 -10.30 6.06
C VAL A 43 4.98 -10.49 4.99
N GLY A 44 4.70 -9.46 4.21
CA GLY A 44 3.68 -9.48 3.16
C GLY A 44 4.19 -10.02 1.81
N PRO A 45 3.30 -10.14 0.81
CA PRO A 45 3.62 -10.59 -0.53
C PRO A 45 4.42 -9.51 -1.27
N ARG A 46 5.73 -9.69 -1.35
CA ARG A 46 6.69 -8.70 -1.88
C ARG A 46 6.37 -8.27 -3.31
N ASP A 47 6.10 -9.23 -4.18
CA ASP A 47 5.87 -8.96 -5.60
C ASP A 47 4.54 -8.25 -5.82
N ALA A 48 3.48 -8.66 -5.12
CA ALA A 48 2.20 -7.98 -5.15
C ALA A 48 2.30 -6.54 -4.61
N GLN A 49 2.98 -6.33 -3.49
CA GLN A 49 3.22 -4.99 -2.92
C GLN A 49 4.01 -4.09 -3.87
N GLY A 50 5.06 -4.62 -4.51
CA GLY A 50 5.85 -3.91 -5.50
C GLY A 50 5.04 -3.46 -6.71
N ARG A 51 4.16 -4.32 -7.24
CA ARG A 51 3.24 -4.01 -8.33
C ARG A 51 2.21 -2.96 -7.95
N ILE A 52 1.56 -3.11 -6.79
CA ILE A 52 0.60 -2.12 -6.27
C ILE A 52 1.27 -0.75 -6.16
N ARG A 53 2.46 -0.68 -5.55
CA ARG A 53 3.20 0.58 -5.42
C ARG A 53 3.49 1.22 -6.77
N SER A 54 3.91 0.43 -7.77
CA SER A 54 4.19 0.91 -9.12
C SER A 54 2.92 1.46 -9.79
N MET A 55 1.80 0.73 -9.72
CA MET A 55 0.54 1.16 -10.30
C MET A 55 -0.01 2.43 -9.66
N VAL A 56 0.06 2.54 -8.33
CA VAL A 56 -0.36 3.76 -7.62
C VAL A 56 0.51 4.96 -8.01
N ALA A 57 1.83 4.77 -8.16
CA ALA A 57 2.74 5.85 -8.53
C ALA A 57 2.46 6.45 -9.92
N THR A 58 1.90 5.67 -10.83
CA THR A 58 1.60 6.07 -12.22
C THR A 58 0.10 6.23 -12.52
N ALA A 59 -0.77 6.07 -11.52
CA ALA A 59 -2.22 6.04 -11.71
C ALA A 59 -2.79 7.30 -12.38
N PHE A 60 -2.17 8.47 -12.17
CA PHE A 60 -2.59 9.72 -12.77
C PHE A 60 -1.95 10.00 -14.15
N ASP A 61 -1.05 9.15 -14.61
CA ASP A 61 -0.39 9.30 -15.92
C ASP A 61 -1.20 8.61 -17.04
N HIS A 62 -2.24 7.85 -16.67
CA HIS A 62 -3.06 7.05 -17.56
C HIS A 62 -4.51 7.52 -17.58
N SER A 63 -5.23 7.19 -18.65
CA SER A 63 -6.69 7.24 -18.63
C SER A 63 -7.23 6.12 -17.73
N GLU A 64 -8.44 6.28 -17.18
CA GLU A 64 -9.09 5.24 -16.36
C GLU A 64 -9.10 3.87 -17.07
N ALA A 65 -9.45 3.83 -18.37
CA ALA A 65 -9.47 2.59 -19.14
C ALA A 65 -8.08 1.94 -19.24
N ALA A 66 -7.04 2.73 -19.50
CA ALA A 66 -5.67 2.22 -19.57
C ALA A 66 -5.18 1.73 -18.21
N GLN A 67 -5.54 2.42 -17.12
CA GLN A 67 -5.21 1.98 -15.77
C GLN A 67 -5.90 0.65 -15.42
N LEU A 68 -7.17 0.50 -15.74
CA LEU A 68 -7.91 -0.77 -15.53
C LEU A 68 -7.33 -1.93 -16.35
N ASP A 69 -6.86 -1.67 -17.56
CA ASP A 69 -6.17 -2.68 -18.37
C ASP A 69 -4.84 -3.11 -17.71
N LEU A 70 -4.06 -2.18 -17.21
CA LEU A 70 -2.82 -2.47 -16.44
C LEU A 70 -3.10 -3.30 -15.19
N GLU A 71 -4.14 -2.96 -14.44
CA GLU A 71 -4.54 -3.68 -13.23
C GLU A 71 -5.00 -5.11 -13.55
N ARG A 72 -5.79 -5.28 -14.62
CA ARG A 72 -6.21 -6.60 -15.10
C ARG A 72 -4.99 -7.47 -15.46
N ASP A 73 -4.05 -6.92 -16.23
CA ASP A 73 -2.86 -7.64 -16.67
C ASP A 73 -1.94 -7.98 -15.50
N ALA A 74 -1.77 -7.07 -14.55
CA ALA A 74 -1.04 -7.31 -13.32
C ALA A 74 -1.69 -8.40 -12.45
N MET A 75 -3.02 -8.41 -12.34
CA MET A 75 -3.76 -9.45 -11.63
C MET A 75 -3.63 -10.81 -12.32
N ALA A 76 -3.81 -10.84 -13.65
CA ALA A 76 -3.68 -12.08 -14.41
C ALA A 76 -2.29 -12.70 -14.28
N PHE A 77 -1.26 -11.87 -14.26
CA PHE A 77 0.10 -12.32 -14.01
C PHE A 77 0.26 -12.84 -12.56
N ALA A 78 -0.18 -12.05 -11.57
CA ALA A 78 0.00 -12.38 -10.15
C ALA A 78 -0.65 -13.71 -9.76
N VAL A 79 -1.80 -14.06 -10.33
CA VAL A 79 -2.50 -15.34 -10.06
C VAL A 79 -1.66 -16.56 -10.45
N GLY A 80 -0.73 -16.41 -11.40
CA GLY A 80 0.19 -17.47 -11.81
C GLY A 80 1.45 -17.64 -10.94
N GLU A 81 1.67 -16.75 -9.97
CA GLU A 81 2.87 -16.73 -9.16
C GLU A 81 2.71 -17.50 -7.83
N ASP A 82 3.83 -17.92 -7.25
CA ASP A 82 3.88 -18.67 -6.00
C ASP A 82 3.25 -17.90 -4.82
N GLU A 83 3.40 -16.58 -4.77
CA GLU A 83 2.76 -15.75 -3.74
C GLU A 83 1.24 -15.86 -3.75
N ALA A 84 0.62 -15.88 -4.93
CA ALA A 84 -0.82 -16.05 -5.03
C ALA A 84 -1.25 -17.46 -4.63
N ALA A 85 -0.49 -18.48 -5.02
CA ALA A 85 -0.75 -19.86 -4.63
C ALA A 85 -0.73 -20.02 -3.11
N GLU A 86 0.28 -19.47 -2.43
CA GLU A 86 0.38 -19.45 -0.96
C GLU A 86 -0.79 -18.66 -0.33
N GLY A 87 -1.07 -17.45 -0.84
CA GLY A 87 -2.16 -16.63 -0.32
C GLY A 87 -3.53 -17.32 -0.41
N ILE A 88 -3.81 -17.98 -1.53
CA ILE A 88 -5.05 -18.76 -1.75
C ILE A 88 -5.09 -19.98 -0.83
N ALA A 89 -4.00 -20.75 -0.73
CA ALA A 89 -3.92 -21.90 0.14
C ALA A 89 -4.14 -21.51 1.61
N ALA A 90 -3.45 -20.50 2.09
CA ALA A 90 -3.59 -19.99 3.44
C ALA A 90 -5.03 -19.53 3.76
N PHE A 91 -5.68 -18.85 2.80
CA PHE A 91 -7.08 -18.43 2.95
C PHE A 91 -8.04 -19.64 3.08
N LEU A 92 -7.89 -20.65 2.22
CA LEU A 92 -8.72 -21.87 2.25
C LEU A 92 -8.49 -22.67 3.53
N GLU A 93 -7.26 -22.73 4.01
CA GLU A 93 -6.85 -23.44 5.22
C GLU A 93 -7.09 -22.64 6.51
N LYS A 94 -7.54 -21.38 6.40
CA LYS A 94 -7.77 -20.44 7.52
C LYS A 94 -6.54 -20.23 8.40
N ARG A 95 -5.36 -20.20 7.81
CA ARG A 95 -4.08 -19.89 8.45
C ARG A 95 -3.51 -18.56 7.95
N LYS A 96 -2.49 -18.08 8.62
CA LYS A 96 -1.72 -16.95 8.09
C LYS A 96 -0.86 -17.42 6.91
N PRO A 97 -0.75 -16.62 5.83
CA PRO A 97 0.16 -16.92 4.74
C PRO A 97 1.63 -16.77 5.17
N GLU A 98 2.51 -17.57 4.58
CA GLU A 98 3.96 -17.52 4.79
C GLU A 98 4.61 -17.21 3.45
N TYR A 99 4.77 -15.93 3.16
CA TYR A 99 5.46 -15.49 1.95
C TYR A 99 6.96 -15.65 2.17
N GLY A 100 7.62 -16.46 1.33
CA GLY A 100 9.06 -16.65 1.38
C GLY A 100 9.79 -15.32 1.19
N GLY A 101 10.61 -14.94 2.17
CA GLY A 101 11.46 -13.75 2.14
C GLY A 101 12.77 -14.00 1.43
#